data_86038459738024af0d36c4c0cdfa3d98
#
_entry.id   86038459738024af0d36c4c0cdfa3d98
#
_cell.length_a   1.000
_cell.length_b   1.000
_cell.length_c   1.000
_cell.angle_alpha   90.00
_cell.angle_beta   90.00
_cell.angle_gamma   90.00
#
_symmetry.space_group_name_H-M   'P 1'
#
loop_
_entity.id
_entity.type
_entity.pdbx_description
1 polymer ?
#
loop_
_entity_poly.entity_id
_entity_poly.type
_entity_poly.pdbx_seq_one_letter_code
_entity_poly.pdbx_strand_id
1 'polypeptide(L)'
;TSDGAARRAFCYLSDATSGFISILIDGKIGVAYNLGNPKEEYSILELAKIITSIYPEFNLKVHVEGKLDDNSKYLISPINRNSPKIEKIQSLGWVPKISVKEGFKRTIDSFL
;
A
#
# COMPACT_ATOMS: atom_id res chain seq x y z
N THR A 1 8.42 -5.81 -15.09
CA THR A 1 7.85 -4.68 -15.85
C THR A 1 6.38 -4.93 -16.09
N SER A 2 5.52 -3.93 -15.90
CA SER A 2 4.08 -3.98 -16.10
C SER A 2 3.58 -2.62 -16.56
N ASP A 3 2.34 -2.54 -17.05
CA ASP A 3 1.68 -1.28 -17.40
C ASP A 3 1.33 -0.41 -16.18
N GLY A 4 1.58 -0.93 -14.97
CA GLY A 4 1.29 -0.24 -13.72
C GLY A 4 -0.21 -0.15 -13.37
N ALA A 5 -1.08 -0.89 -14.06
CA ALA A 5 -2.53 -0.82 -13.87
C ALA A 5 -3.02 -1.56 -12.61
N ALA A 6 -2.26 -2.53 -12.11
CA ALA A 6 -2.66 -3.30 -10.92
C ALA A 6 -2.84 -2.39 -9.71
N ARG A 7 -3.97 -2.54 -9.00
CA ARG A 7 -4.34 -1.73 -7.83
C ARG A 7 -4.05 -2.46 -6.53
N ARG A 8 -3.54 -1.74 -5.56
CA ARG A 8 -3.23 -2.25 -4.21
C ARG A 8 -3.62 -1.22 -3.16
N ALA A 9 -4.08 -1.70 -2.02
CA ALA A 9 -4.25 -0.89 -0.82
C ALA A 9 -2.94 -0.87 -0.03
N PHE A 10 -2.44 0.32 0.24
CA PHE A 10 -1.18 0.53 0.95
C PHE A 10 -1.46 0.90 2.40
N CYS A 11 -0.73 0.30 3.31
CA CYS A 11 -0.83 0.59 4.74
C CYS A 11 0.58 0.89 5.28
N TYR A 12 0.74 2.06 5.89
CA TYR A 12 2.03 2.46 6.44
C TYR A 12 2.39 1.59 7.65
N LEU A 13 3.69 1.34 7.83
CA LEU A 13 4.19 0.41 8.85
C LEU A 13 3.70 0.72 10.26
N SER A 14 3.67 2.00 10.68
CA SER A 14 3.20 2.35 12.02
C SER A 14 1.71 2.05 12.23
N ASP A 15 0.87 2.24 11.20
CA ASP A 15 -0.53 1.85 11.26
C ASP A 15 -0.68 0.33 11.34
N ALA A 16 0.08 -0.40 10.52
CA ALA A 16 0.08 -1.87 10.57
C ALA A 16 0.52 -2.39 11.95
N THR A 17 1.61 -1.85 12.51
CA THR A 17 2.11 -2.24 13.84
C THR A 17 1.07 -1.98 14.93
N SER A 18 0.44 -0.79 14.94
CA SER A 18 -0.62 -0.49 15.91
C SER A 18 -1.83 -1.41 15.75
N GLY A 19 -2.16 -1.80 14.52
CA GLY A 19 -3.22 -2.77 14.23
C GLY A 19 -2.91 -4.17 14.77
N PHE A 20 -1.68 -4.66 14.62
CA PHE A 20 -1.26 -5.93 15.23
C PHE A 20 -1.35 -5.89 16.76
N ILE A 21 -0.95 -4.78 17.37
CA ILE A 21 -1.06 -4.59 18.84
C ILE A 21 -2.53 -4.61 19.26
N SER A 22 -3.42 -3.90 18.55
CA SER A 22 -4.85 -3.91 18.84
C SER A 22 -5.45 -5.32 18.74
N ILE A 23 -5.06 -6.12 17.74
CA ILE A 23 -5.52 -7.51 17.62
C ILE A 23 -4.98 -8.36 18.78
N LEU A 24 -3.73 -8.16 19.17
CA LEU A 24 -3.11 -8.91 20.28
C LEU A 24 -3.82 -8.66 21.60
N ILE A 25 -4.24 -7.42 21.87
CA ILE A 25 -4.84 -7.01 23.14
C ILE A 25 -6.36 -7.29 23.15
N ASP A 26 -7.07 -6.89 22.12
CA ASP A 26 -8.53 -6.85 22.06
C ASP A 26 -9.15 -7.87 21.10
N GLY A 27 -8.33 -8.58 20.33
CA GLY A 27 -8.80 -9.55 19.35
C GLY A 27 -9.41 -10.79 20.01
N LYS A 28 -10.47 -11.31 19.39
CA LYS A 28 -11.09 -12.57 19.86
C LYS A 28 -10.26 -13.76 19.41
N ILE A 29 -10.08 -14.72 20.32
CA ILE A 29 -9.35 -15.97 20.06
C ILE A 29 -9.98 -16.72 18.89
N GLY A 30 -9.16 -17.18 17.94
CA GLY A 30 -9.60 -17.95 16.78
C GLY A 30 -10.25 -17.13 15.66
N VAL A 31 -10.27 -15.80 15.77
CA VAL A 31 -10.85 -14.91 14.73
C VAL A 31 -9.74 -14.32 13.87
N ALA A 32 -9.89 -14.42 12.54
CA ALA A 32 -9.02 -13.77 11.58
C ALA A 32 -9.45 -12.30 11.36
N TYR A 33 -8.48 -11.40 11.35
CA TYR A 33 -8.64 -9.97 11.09
C TYR A 33 -7.86 -9.57 9.85
N ASN A 34 -8.52 -8.92 8.88
CA ASN A 34 -7.82 -8.22 7.82
C ASN A 34 -7.30 -6.89 8.35
N LEU A 35 -6.06 -6.56 7.97
CA LEU A 35 -5.41 -5.31 8.31
C LEU A 35 -4.92 -4.62 7.05
N GLY A 36 -5.20 -3.32 6.90
CA GLY A 36 -4.81 -2.54 5.74
C GLY A 36 -5.49 -1.17 5.72
N ASN A 37 -5.24 -0.40 4.66
CA ASN A 37 -5.90 0.89 4.48
C ASN A 37 -6.64 0.94 3.13
N PRO A 38 -7.90 0.53 3.06
CA PRO A 38 -8.67 0.53 1.81
C PRO A 38 -8.92 1.93 1.23
N LYS A 39 -8.74 3.01 2.01
CA LYS A 39 -8.83 4.39 1.52
C LYS A 39 -7.60 4.81 0.71
N GLU A 40 -6.49 4.17 0.92
CA GLU A 40 -5.21 4.42 0.23
C GLU A 40 -4.97 3.34 -0.84
N GLU A 41 -5.96 3.15 -1.71
CA GLU A 41 -5.90 2.21 -2.84
C GLU A 41 -5.50 2.95 -4.11
N TYR A 42 -4.35 2.59 -4.67
CA TYR A 42 -3.79 3.17 -5.88
C TYR A 42 -3.32 2.10 -6.86
N SER A 43 -3.29 2.44 -8.14
CA SER A 43 -2.52 1.65 -9.11
C SER A 43 -1.03 1.89 -8.89
N ILE A 44 -0.19 0.98 -9.38
CA ILE A 44 1.27 1.14 -9.29
C ILE A 44 1.73 2.41 -10.02
N LEU A 45 1.08 2.74 -11.14
CA LEU A 45 1.36 3.98 -11.87
C LEU A 45 0.97 5.24 -11.08
N GLU A 46 -0.20 5.23 -10.43
CA GLU A 46 -0.63 6.34 -9.54
C GLU A 46 0.33 6.49 -8.37
N LEU A 47 0.73 5.37 -7.75
CA LEU A 47 1.73 5.37 -6.67
C LEU A 47 3.05 6.00 -7.12
N ALA A 48 3.58 5.60 -8.28
CA ALA A 48 4.81 6.17 -8.82
C ALA A 48 4.70 7.69 -9.01
N LYS A 49 3.57 8.19 -9.52
CA LYS A 49 3.31 9.63 -9.65
C LYS A 49 3.22 10.34 -8.29
N ILE A 50 2.61 9.72 -7.29
CA ILE A 50 2.57 10.27 -5.93
C ILE A 50 3.99 10.40 -5.37
N ILE A 51 4.80 9.35 -5.47
CA ILE A 51 6.18 9.33 -4.95
C ILE A 51 7.03 10.41 -5.62
N THR A 52 6.99 10.52 -6.95
CA THR A 52 7.76 11.54 -7.69
C THR A 52 7.31 12.96 -7.38
N SER A 53 6.08 13.16 -6.89
CA SER A 53 5.55 14.46 -6.50
C SER A 53 5.93 14.91 -5.08
N ILE A 54 6.54 14.03 -4.26
CA ILE A 54 6.89 14.35 -2.87
C ILE A 54 8.02 15.40 -2.83
N TYR A 55 9.00 15.25 -3.70
CA TYR A 55 10.16 16.13 -3.82
C TYR A 55 10.34 16.60 -5.27
N PRO A 56 9.58 17.65 -5.67
CA PRO A 56 9.61 18.14 -7.05
C PRO A 56 10.99 18.65 -7.49
N GLU A 57 11.84 19.08 -6.55
CA GLU A 57 13.21 19.55 -6.81
C GLU A 57 14.13 18.46 -7.38
N PHE A 58 13.83 17.18 -7.16
CA PHE A 58 14.61 16.09 -7.75
C PHE A 58 14.27 15.80 -9.22
N ASN A 59 13.25 16.43 -9.77
CA ASN A 59 12.83 16.28 -11.18
C ASN A 59 12.65 14.82 -11.63
N LEU A 60 12.19 13.95 -10.73
CA LEU A 60 11.97 12.54 -11.02
C LEU A 60 10.83 12.36 -12.02
N LYS A 61 11.03 11.44 -12.97
CA LYS A 61 10.02 11.12 -14.00
C LYS A 61 9.62 9.66 -13.91
N VAL A 62 8.32 9.41 -14.04
CA VAL A 62 7.81 8.04 -14.17
C VAL A 62 8.01 7.58 -15.61
N HIS A 63 8.72 6.48 -15.81
CA HIS A 63 8.86 5.81 -17.10
C HIS A 63 8.08 4.49 -17.08
N VAL A 64 7.20 4.30 -18.06
CA VAL A 64 6.43 3.06 -18.21
C VAL A 64 7.09 2.25 -19.32
N GLU A 65 7.79 1.19 -18.95
CA GLU A 65 8.28 0.21 -19.90
C GLU A 65 7.11 -0.68 -20.34
N GLY A 66 6.78 -0.67 -21.64
CA GLY A 66 5.61 -1.35 -22.19
C GLY A 66 5.46 -2.84 -21.80
N LYS A 67 4.55 -3.56 -22.46
CA LYS A 67 4.23 -4.96 -22.14
C LYS A 67 5.47 -5.86 -22.15
N LEU A 68 5.55 -6.74 -21.14
CA LEU A 68 6.55 -7.80 -21.05
C LEU A 68 6.53 -8.73 -22.24
N ASP A 69 7.72 -9.18 -22.66
CA ASP A 69 7.87 -10.35 -23.51
C ASP A 69 7.22 -11.59 -22.87
N ASP A 70 6.74 -12.50 -23.71
CA ASP A 70 5.98 -13.71 -23.31
C ASP A 70 6.67 -14.56 -22.22
N ASN A 71 7.98 -14.47 -22.10
CA ASN A 71 8.79 -15.24 -21.13
C ASN A 71 8.69 -14.76 -19.68
N SER A 72 8.07 -13.61 -19.38
CA SER A 72 7.96 -13.06 -18.02
C SER A 72 6.54 -13.10 -17.46
N LYS A 73 5.64 -13.86 -18.06
CA LYS A 73 4.25 -14.03 -17.60
C LYS A 73 4.13 -14.49 -16.13
N TYR A 74 5.12 -15.23 -15.61
CA TYR A 74 5.13 -15.69 -14.21
C TYR A 74 5.32 -14.56 -13.19
N LEU A 75 5.79 -13.37 -13.61
CA LEU A 75 5.96 -12.20 -12.76
C LEU A 75 4.69 -11.32 -12.68
N ILE A 76 3.70 -11.60 -13.53
CA ILE A 76 2.45 -10.85 -13.53
C ILE A 76 1.55 -11.39 -12.42
N SER A 77 1.21 -10.55 -11.45
CA SER A 77 0.20 -10.92 -10.46
C SER A 77 -1.15 -11.16 -11.16
N PRO A 78 -1.78 -12.31 -10.99
CA PRO A 78 -3.10 -12.57 -11.56
C PRO A 78 -4.20 -11.71 -10.89
N ILE A 79 -3.88 -11.04 -9.80
CA ILE A 79 -4.81 -10.21 -9.03
C ILE A 79 -4.66 -8.75 -9.48
N ASN A 80 -5.64 -8.25 -10.23
CA ASN A 80 -5.67 -6.87 -10.70
C ASN A 80 -5.99 -5.87 -9.58
N ARG A 81 -6.73 -6.29 -8.57
CA ARG A 81 -7.13 -5.45 -7.43
C ARG A 81 -7.08 -6.25 -6.14
N ASN A 82 -6.47 -5.67 -5.10
CA ASN A 82 -6.47 -6.21 -3.75
C ASN A 82 -6.69 -5.07 -2.75
N SER A 83 -7.89 -5.05 -2.15
CA SER A 83 -8.26 -4.08 -1.13
C SER A 83 -8.95 -4.81 0.02
N PRO A 84 -8.41 -4.75 1.25
CA PRO A 84 -8.95 -5.49 2.38
C PRO A 84 -10.25 -4.88 2.90
N LYS A 85 -11.18 -5.72 3.34
CA LYS A 85 -12.30 -5.32 4.20
C LYS A 85 -11.83 -5.32 5.65
N ILE A 86 -11.91 -4.19 6.33
CA ILE A 86 -11.31 -3.97 7.66
C ILE A 86 -12.34 -3.77 8.78
N GLU A 87 -13.61 -4.02 8.52
CA GLU A 87 -14.71 -3.78 9.49
C GLU A 87 -14.48 -4.52 10.83
N LYS A 88 -13.91 -5.73 10.78
CA LYS A 88 -13.61 -6.49 12.00
C LYS A 88 -12.57 -5.81 12.89
N ILE A 89 -11.46 -5.33 12.33
CA ILE A 89 -10.43 -4.66 13.12
C ILE A 89 -10.92 -3.26 13.56
N GLN A 90 -11.73 -2.58 12.74
CA GLN A 90 -12.36 -1.31 13.13
C GLN A 90 -13.26 -1.48 14.36
N SER A 91 -13.93 -2.62 14.51
CA SER A 91 -14.74 -2.90 15.70
C SER A 91 -13.92 -3.01 16.99
N LEU A 92 -12.59 -3.19 16.89
CA LEU A 92 -11.65 -3.10 18.01
C LEU A 92 -11.17 -1.67 18.30
N GLY A 93 -11.68 -0.66 17.56
CA GLY A 93 -11.30 0.74 17.70
C GLY A 93 -10.07 1.16 16.86
N TRP A 94 -9.48 0.26 16.08
CA TRP A 94 -8.35 0.61 15.21
C TRP A 94 -8.80 1.17 13.86
N VAL A 95 -8.13 2.24 13.42
CA VAL A 95 -8.27 2.80 12.07
C VAL A 95 -6.91 3.24 11.55
N PRO A 96 -6.61 3.04 10.23
CA PRO A 96 -5.41 3.58 9.63
C PRO A 96 -5.49 5.10 9.52
N LYS A 97 -4.35 5.78 9.75
CA LYS A 97 -4.27 7.25 9.84
C LYS A 97 -3.33 7.87 8.82
N ILE A 98 -2.33 7.11 8.36
CA ILE A 98 -1.24 7.63 7.53
C ILE A 98 -1.57 7.41 6.05
N SER A 99 -1.58 8.50 5.28
CA SER A 99 -1.73 8.43 3.83
C SER A 99 -0.49 7.85 3.15
N VAL A 100 -0.65 7.35 1.93
CA VAL A 100 0.48 6.89 1.10
C VAL A 100 1.53 7.97 0.95
N LYS A 101 1.13 9.20 0.62
CA LYS A 101 2.06 10.32 0.44
C LYS A 101 2.88 10.59 1.70
N GLU A 102 2.22 10.66 2.85
CA GLU A 102 2.89 10.89 4.14
C GLU A 102 3.81 9.72 4.53
N GLY A 103 3.35 8.48 4.35
CA GLY A 103 4.15 7.30 4.65
C GLY A 103 5.42 7.21 3.80
N PHE A 104 5.31 7.45 2.48
CA PHE A 104 6.48 7.49 1.60
C PHE A 104 7.40 8.67 1.91
N LYS A 105 6.84 9.84 2.25
CA LYS A 105 7.65 10.98 2.68
C LYS A 105 8.50 10.62 3.90
N ARG A 106 7.89 10.10 4.96
CA ARG A 106 8.62 9.67 6.17
C ARG A 106 9.69 8.62 5.86
N THR A 107 9.39 7.69 4.97
CA THR A 107 10.35 6.66 4.57
C THR A 107 11.54 7.29 3.83
N ILE A 108 11.31 8.16 2.87
CA ILE A 108 12.38 8.85 2.12
C ILE A 108 13.22 9.70 3.07
N ASP A 109 12.58 10.51 3.94
CA ASP A 109 13.26 11.37 4.91
C ASP A 109 14.21 10.58 5.84
N SER A 110 13.90 9.31 6.11
CA SER A 110 14.75 8.46 6.94
C SER A 110 16.07 8.03 6.27
N PHE A 111 16.21 8.26 4.96
CA PHE A 111 17.44 7.97 4.19
C PHE A 111 18.19 9.23 3.76
N LEU A 112 17.64 10.40 3.98
CA LEU A 112 18.27 11.69 3.70
C LEU A 112 19.01 12.22 4.93
#